data_8b4b7acb2b2b57a6728c83600da7f59c
#
_entry.id   8b4b7acb2b2b57a6728c83600da7f59c
#
_cell.length_a   1.000
_cell.length_b   1.000
_cell.length_c   1.000
_cell.angle_alpha   90.00
_cell.angle_beta   90.00
_cell.angle_gamma   90.00
#
_symmetry.space_group_name_H-M   'P 1'
#
loop_
_entity.id
_entity.type
_entity.pdbx_description
1 polymer ?
#
loop_
_entity_poly.entity_id
_entity_poly.type
_entity_poly.pdbx_seq_one_letter_code
_entity_poly.pdbx_strand_id
1 'polypeptide(L)'
;MTFVLRENHTFKRKIDVKVPTDTGFKAESFTATFAAINSDEAKELYEGEDTNKDRVLLDRVFVACEGIKDEDDNDVADTASLREMLAKIPYVALPLITEFWKGLSGQKTKN
;
A
#
# COMPACT_ATOMS: atom_id res chain seq x y z
N MET A 1 -13.48 -20.96 15.22
CA MET A 1 -13.36 -19.67 15.94
C MET A 1 -14.53 -18.76 15.61
N THR A 2 -14.94 -17.97 16.57
CA THR A 2 -16.03 -17.01 16.37
C THR A 2 -15.53 -15.79 15.59
N PHE A 3 -16.31 -15.33 14.61
CA PHE A 3 -16.02 -14.07 13.92
C PHE A 3 -16.20 -12.88 14.87
N VAL A 4 -15.25 -11.97 14.85
CA VAL A 4 -15.30 -10.74 15.67
C VAL A 4 -15.45 -9.55 14.70
N LEU A 5 -16.53 -8.80 14.86
CA LEU A 5 -16.75 -7.58 14.08
C LEU A 5 -15.79 -6.48 14.53
N ARG A 6 -15.02 -5.94 13.60
CA ARG A 6 -14.05 -4.89 13.88
C ARG A 6 -14.40 -3.63 13.11
N GLU A 7 -14.38 -2.49 13.82
CA GLU A 7 -14.43 -1.18 13.21
C GLU A 7 -12.98 -0.68 13.07
N ASN A 8 -12.68 0.08 12.05
CA ASN A 8 -11.35 0.65 11.83
C ASN A 8 -10.23 -0.40 11.80
N HIS A 9 -10.54 -1.55 11.20
CA HIS A 9 -9.56 -2.63 11.08
C HIS A 9 -8.41 -2.24 10.16
N THR A 10 -7.18 -2.52 10.59
CA THR A 10 -5.99 -2.35 9.77
C THR A 10 -5.25 -3.66 9.64
N PHE A 11 -4.46 -3.79 8.58
CA PHE A 11 -3.63 -4.98 8.38
C PHE A 11 -2.32 -4.60 7.71
N LYS A 12 -1.27 -5.35 8.00
CA LYS A 12 0.07 -5.11 7.45
C LYS A 12 0.35 -6.08 6.31
N ARG A 13 1.03 -5.59 5.28
CA ARG A 13 1.46 -6.39 4.14
C ARG A 13 2.90 -6.08 3.80
N LYS A 14 3.67 -7.11 3.47
CA LYS A 14 4.99 -6.94 2.88
C LYS A 14 4.82 -6.52 1.43
N ILE A 15 5.47 -5.44 1.04
CA ILE A 15 5.41 -4.91 -0.33
C ILE A 15 6.73 -5.23 -1.02
N ASP A 16 6.69 -6.09 -2.03
CA ASP A 16 7.84 -6.41 -2.86
C ASP A 16 7.89 -5.43 -4.03
N VAL A 17 8.97 -4.67 -4.09
CA VAL A 17 9.17 -3.62 -5.09
C VAL A 17 10.25 -4.04 -6.06
N LYS A 18 9.97 -3.93 -7.36
CA LYS A 18 10.94 -4.18 -8.43
C LYS A 18 11.44 -2.82 -8.92
N VAL A 19 12.56 -2.38 -8.35
CA VAL A 19 13.14 -1.07 -8.68
C VAL A 19 13.84 -1.16 -10.04
N PRO A 20 13.44 -0.36 -11.04
CA PRO A 20 14.05 -0.42 -12.37
C PRO A 20 15.54 -0.11 -12.35
N THR A 21 16.32 -0.88 -13.10
CA THR A 21 17.75 -0.67 -13.31
C THR A 21 18.05 -0.73 -14.80
N ASP A 22 19.29 -0.42 -15.17
CA ASP A 22 19.69 -0.44 -16.58
C ASP A 22 19.61 -1.84 -17.21
N THR A 23 19.70 -2.89 -16.39
CA THR A 23 19.73 -4.28 -16.88
C THR A 23 18.48 -5.08 -16.49
N GLY A 24 17.50 -4.46 -15.85
CA GLY A 24 16.30 -5.15 -15.39
C GLY A 24 15.72 -4.50 -14.16
N PHE A 25 15.76 -5.19 -13.03
CA PHE A 25 15.26 -4.62 -11.78
C PHE A 25 16.06 -5.14 -10.58
N LYS A 26 15.98 -4.40 -9.48
CA LYS A 26 16.52 -4.79 -8.17
C LYS A 26 15.34 -5.01 -7.22
N ALA A 27 15.31 -6.16 -6.55
CA ALA A 27 14.24 -6.48 -5.60
C ALA A 27 14.49 -5.80 -4.26
N GLU A 28 13.52 -5.03 -3.79
CA GLU A 28 13.53 -4.40 -2.47
C GLU A 28 12.17 -4.59 -1.83
N SER A 29 12.05 -4.36 -0.54
CA SER A 29 10.78 -4.53 0.15
C SER A 29 10.63 -3.60 1.34
N PHE A 30 9.39 -3.33 1.70
CA PHE A 30 9.03 -2.62 2.93
C PHE A 30 7.67 -3.13 3.40
N THR A 31 7.23 -2.69 4.57
CA THR A 31 5.94 -3.08 5.12
C THR A 31 4.97 -1.91 5.07
N ALA A 32 3.80 -2.12 4.50
CA ALA A 32 2.71 -1.15 4.47
C ALA A 32 1.60 -1.59 5.42
N THR A 33 0.97 -0.62 6.09
CA THR A 33 -0.24 -0.85 6.86
C THR A 33 -1.41 -0.24 6.11
N PHE A 34 -2.44 -1.04 5.89
CA PHE A 34 -3.64 -0.63 5.16
C PHE A 34 -4.85 -0.60 6.09
N ALA A 35 -5.75 0.36 5.85
CA ALA A 35 -7.06 0.39 6.47
C ALA A 35 -8.04 -0.41 5.60
N ALA A 36 -8.78 -1.32 6.22
CA ALA A 36 -9.83 -2.07 5.51
C ALA A 36 -11.00 -1.12 5.20
N ILE A 37 -11.55 -1.25 4.01
CA ILE A 37 -12.73 -0.48 3.58
C ILE A 37 -13.86 -1.44 3.26
N ASN A 38 -15.10 -0.94 3.33
CA ASN A 38 -16.27 -1.74 2.94
C ASN A 38 -16.62 -1.50 1.46
N SER A 39 -17.61 -2.24 0.97
CA SER A 39 -18.02 -2.16 -0.44
C SER A 39 -18.52 -0.76 -0.83
N ASP A 40 -19.19 -0.07 0.09
CA ASP A 40 -19.72 1.27 -0.18
C ASP A 40 -18.59 2.28 -0.36
N GLU A 41 -17.57 2.24 0.49
CA GLU A 41 -16.38 3.09 0.35
C GLU A 41 -15.64 2.80 -0.95
N ALA A 42 -15.46 1.52 -1.28
CA ALA A 42 -14.81 1.13 -2.53
C ALA A 42 -15.56 1.69 -3.74
N LYS A 43 -16.88 1.58 -3.72
CA LYS A 43 -17.74 2.10 -4.79
C LYS A 43 -17.59 3.62 -4.94
N GLU A 44 -17.63 4.37 -3.84
CA GLU A 44 -17.45 5.81 -3.87
C GLU A 44 -16.10 6.22 -4.45
N LEU A 45 -15.03 5.52 -4.09
CA LEU A 45 -13.70 5.79 -4.61
C LEU A 45 -13.61 5.59 -6.12
N TYR A 46 -14.27 4.55 -6.65
CA TYR A 46 -14.21 4.23 -8.08
C TYR A 46 -15.25 4.96 -8.93
N GLU A 47 -16.33 5.45 -8.35
CA GLU A 47 -17.37 6.23 -9.05
C GLU A 47 -17.14 7.73 -9.00
N GLY A 48 -16.17 8.19 -8.21
CA GLY A 48 -15.83 9.61 -8.12
C GLY A 48 -15.33 10.18 -9.45
N GLU A 49 -15.29 11.48 -9.57
CA GLU A 49 -14.88 12.19 -10.79
C GLU A 49 -13.37 12.22 -10.99
N ASP A 50 -12.60 11.85 -9.98
CA ASP A 50 -11.15 11.84 -10.06
C ASP A 50 -10.68 10.81 -11.09
N THR A 51 -9.82 11.22 -12.01
CA THR A 51 -9.29 10.34 -13.06
C THR A 51 -8.20 9.41 -12.55
N ASN A 52 -7.55 9.72 -11.44
CA ASN A 52 -6.51 8.87 -10.84
C ASN A 52 -7.08 8.07 -9.68
N LYS A 53 -7.80 7.00 -9.99
CA LYS A 53 -8.47 6.14 -9.01
C LYS A 53 -7.49 5.47 -8.06
N ASP A 54 -6.33 5.04 -8.57
CA ASP A 54 -5.31 4.36 -7.77
C ASP A 54 -4.76 5.28 -6.68
N ARG A 55 -4.53 6.53 -7.02
CA ARG A 55 -4.04 7.50 -6.05
C ARG A 55 -5.09 7.81 -4.99
N VAL A 56 -6.34 7.98 -5.38
CA VAL A 56 -7.46 8.22 -4.46
C VAL A 56 -7.59 7.04 -3.50
N LEU A 57 -7.50 5.82 -4.01
CA LEU A 57 -7.52 4.62 -3.18
C LEU A 57 -6.39 4.62 -2.17
N LEU A 58 -5.15 4.83 -2.59
CA LEU A 58 -3.99 4.81 -1.70
C LEU A 58 -4.04 5.93 -0.66
N ASP A 59 -4.49 7.13 -1.02
CA ASP A 59 -4.67 8.21 -0.06
C ASP A 59 -5.63 7.81 1.06
N ARG A 60 -6.62 6.98 0.75
CA ARG A 60 -7.60 6.53 1.74
C ARG A 60 -7.12 5.34 2.57
N VAL A 61 -6.45 4.37 1.96
CA VAL A 61 -6.18 3.07 2.60
C VAL A 61 -4.74 2.88 3.08
N PHE A 62 -3.77 3.57 2.50
CA PHE A 62 -2.36 3.43 2.88
C PHE A 62 -2.07 4.37 4.06
N VAL A 63 -2.08 3.82 5.28
CA VAL A 63 -2.09 4.63 6.51
C VAL A 63 -0.78 4.64 7.28
N ALA A 64 0.14 3.70 7.00
CA ALA A 64 1.44 3.67 7.64
C ALA A 64 2.43 2.84 6.80
N CYS A 65 3.72 3.05 7.04
CA CYS A 65 4.77 2.25 6.43
C CYS A 65 5.97 2.13 7.37
N GLU A 66 6.75 1.06 7.18
CA GLU A 66 7.97 0.84 7.94
C GLU A 66 8.97 0.04 7.11
N GLY A 67 10.24 0.06 7.52
CA GLY A 67 11.29 -0.68 6.82
C GLY A 67 11.80 0.02 5.58
N ILE A 68 11.74 1.35 5.54
CA ILE A 68 12.24 2.16 4.43
C ILE A 68 13.52 2.85 4.84
N LYS A 69 14.51 2.83 3.97
CA LYS A 69 15.79 3.51 4.16
C LYS A 69 16.06 4.49 3.03
N ASP A 70 16.85 5.52 3.33
CA ASP A 70 17.34 6.44 2.31
C ASP A 70 18.62 5.91 1.67
N GLU A 71 19.20 6.67 0.74
CA GLU A 71 20.42 6.29 0.01
C GLU A 71 21.65 6.15 0.92
N ASP A 72 21.63 6.77 2.10
CA ASP A 72 22.71 6.71 3.09
C ASP A 72 22.49 5.62 4.13
N ASP A 73 21.54 4.72 3.90
CA ASP A 73 21.18 3.59 4.77
C ASP A 73 20.61 4.03 6.12
N ASN A 74 20.03 5.23 6.18
CA ASN A 74 19.34 5.72 7.37
C ASN A 74 17.85 5.38 7.30
N ASP A 75 17.26 5.04 8.45
CA ASP A 75 15.82 4.78 8.52
C ASP A 75 15.03 6.04 8.21
N VAL A 76 14.02 5.90 7.37
CA VAL A 76 13.10 7.00 7.02
C VAL A 76 11.83 6.84 7.84
N ALA A 77 11.51 7.87 8.62
CA ALA A 77 10.31 7.84 9.47
C ALA A 77 9.03 7.88 8.63
N ASP A 78 8.00 7.17 9.10
CA ASP A 78 6.68 7.20 8.47
C ASP A 78 6.04 8.57 8.65
N THR A 79 5.72 9.23 7.54
CA THR A 79 5.01 10.50 7.51
C THR A 79 3.99 10.47 6.38
N ALA A 80 2.97 11.33 6.46
CA ALA A 80 2.00 11.47 5.38
C ALA A 80 2.69 11.87 4.06
N SER A 81 3.72 12.73 4.15
CA SER A 81 4.48 13.15 2.96
C SER A 81 5.23 11.99 2.32
N LEU A 82 5.82 11.10 3.13
CA LEU A 82 6.50 9.91 2.61
C LEU A 82 5.51 8.99 1.91
N ARG A 83 4.37 8.71 2.52
CA ARG A 83 3.35 7.85 1.93
C ARG A 83 2.82 8.43 0.61
N GLU A 84 2.60 9.73 0.55
CA GLU A 84 2.19 10.41 -0.67
C GLU A 84 3.25 10.28 -1.77
N MET A 85 4.51 10.45 -1.41
CA MET A 85 5.63 10.27 -2.35
C MET A 85 5.67 8.86 -2.91
N LEU A 86 5.55 7.83 -2.05
CA LEU A 86 5.55 6.44 -2.46
C LEU A 86 4.38 6.12 -3.40
N ALA A 87 3.21 6.66 -3.12
CA ALA A 87 2.01 6.46 -3.95
C ALA A 87 2.14 7.07 -5.35
N LYS A 88 3.06 8.02 -5.55
CA LYS A 88 3.31 8.65 -6.84
C LYS A 88 4.33 7.92 -7.70
N ILE A 89 5.06 6.94 -7.13
CA ILE A 89 6.07 6.18 -7.85
C ILE A 89 5.40 4.93 -8.44
N PRO A 90 5.28 4.81 -9.78
CA PRO A 90 4.53 3.70 -10.38
C PRO A 90 4.99 2.31 -9.94
N TYR A 91 6.31 2.07 -9.87
CA TYR A 91 6.82 0.75 -9.48
C TYR A 91 6.63 0.45 -7.98
N VAL A 92 6.20 1.43 -7.18
CA VAL A 92 5.81 1.24 -5.79
C VAL A 92 4.28 1.18 -5.67
N ALA A 93 3.57 2.05 -6.37
CA ALA A 93 2.11 2.14 -6.30
C ALA A 93 1.41 0.86 -6.75
N LEU A 94 1.87 0.23 -7.83
CA LEU A 94 1.27 -0.99 -8.35
C LEU A 94 1.30 -2.14 -7.35
N PRO A 95 2.45 -2.49 -6.74
CA PRO A 95 2.45 -3.53 -5.71
C PRO A 95 1.66 -3.13 -4.45
N LEU A 96 1.62 -1.85 -4.07
CA LEU A 96 0.77 -1.40 -2.96
C LEU A 96 -0.70 -1.73 -3.21
N ILE A 97 -1.20 -1.38 -4.38
CA ILE A 97 -2.60 -1.63 -4.76
C ILE A 97 -2.88 -3.12 -4.81
N THR A 98 -2.01 -3.89 -5.44
CA THR A 98 -2.16 -5.34 -5.57
C THR A 98 -2.21 -6.01 -4.19
N GLU A 99 -1.28 -5.66 -3.30
CA GLU A 99 -1.23 -6.24 -1.96
C GLU A 99 -2.39 -5.79 -1.08
N PHE A 100 -2.87 -4.57 -1.26
CA PHE A 100 -4.07 -4.12 -0.56
C PHE A 100 -5.27 -5.03 -0.88
N TRP A 101 -5.56 -5.26 -2.16
CA TRP A 101 -6.69 -6.09 -2.56
C TRP A 101 -6.52 -7.54 -2.15
N LYS A 102 -5.32 -8.09 -2.27
CA LYS A 102 -5.01 -9.45 -1.81
C LYS A 102 -5.23 -9.58 -0.30
N GLY A 103 -4.72 -8.63 0.48
CA GLY A 103 -4.88 -8.63 1.93
C GLY A 103 -6.33 -8.49 2.35
N LEU A 104 -7.06 -7.57 1.71
CA LEU A 104 -8.47 -7.34 2.01
C LEU A 104 -9.33 -8.59 1.75
N SER A 105 -8.97 -9.38 0.75
CA SER A 105 -9.68 -10.64 0.43
C SER A 105 -9.14 -11.86 1.18
N GLY A 106 -8.21 -11.65 2.12
CA GLY A 106 -7.70 -12.73 2.99
C GLY A 106 -6.58 -13.58 2.40
N GLN A 107 -5.97 -13.17 1.28
CA GLN A 107 -4.86 -13.90 0.70
C GLN A 107 -3.57 -13.67 1.49
N LYS A 108 -2.74 -14.72 1.61
CA LYS A 108 -1.47 -14.62 2.31
C LYS A 108 -0.46 -13.78 1.53
N THR A 109 0.38 -13.06 2.27
CA THR A 109 1.52 -12.36 1.68
C THR A 109 2.50 -13.37 1.09
N LYS A 110 2.99 -13.10 -0.11
CA LYS A 110 4.04 -13.89 -0.75
C LYS A 110 5.39 -13.54 -0.11
N ASN A 111 6.11 -14.55 0.31
CA ASN A 111 7.46 -14.35 0.88
C ASN A 111 8.52 -14.33 -0.20
#